data_b279ff4a2f06e6a01b998f9e057f1e25
#
_entry.id   b279ff4a2f06e6a01b998f9e057f1e25
#
_cell.length_a   1.000
_cell.length_b   1.000
_cell.length_c   1.000
_cell.angle_alpha   90.00
_cell.angle_beta   90.00
_cell.angle_gamma   90.00
#
_symmetry.space_group_name_H-M   'P 1'
#
loop_
_entity.id
_entity.type
_entity.pdbx_description
1 polymer ?
#
loop_
_entity_poly.entity_id
_entity_poly.type
_entity_poly.pdbx_seq_one_letter_code
_entity_poly.pdbx_strand_id
1 'polypeptide(L)'
;IHLMNINFFIIIVLMIFFYIIANYYYLNLSKKIDLLKVSSEHKLHKDKVCNNGGIVFSTFFIFFFSLLYLSNNLTINWTNEIPRPYILFIVFIIFFLTALYDQFRGLHPVYRLIIQITLIFSALSTISFPLSNFIPTKIEYLLVLYFWVYIINCTNFIDGTDGMMSITNLNLYLNIIIFTYLTGNFTVAYDVSLILTPLTLVFLIFFNFPKAKMFIGDTGSIPMGYINGFLIFTLIAKGEYFFAFAIFSYPFLDVTVTLIKKTINGHLPWARLYDYYFLKPVIQ
;
A
#
# COMPACT_ATOMS: atom_id res chain seq x y z
N ILE A 1 -23.00 10.23 -16.13
CA ILE A 1 -21.57 10.11 -16.52
C ILE A 1 -20.86 11.28 -15.87
N HIS A 2 -20.23 11.09 -14.70
CA HIS A 2 -19.29 12.06 -14.16
C HIS A 2 -18.10 12.08 -15.12
N LEU A 3 -18.12 13.04 -16.04
CA LEU A 3 -16.99 13.35 -16.92
C LEU A 3 -15.83 13.73 -16.00
N MET A 4 -14.77 12.92 -15.98
CA MET A 4 -13.50 13.29 -15.36
C MET A 4 -13.15 14.69 -15.86
N ASN A 5 -12.96 15.61 -14.94
CA ASN A 5 -12.64 17.00 -15.30
C ASN A 5 -11.33 16.97 -16.12
N ILE A 6 -11.26 17.70 -17.24
CA ILE A 6 -10.07 17.79 -18.09
C ILE A 6 -8.83 18.13 -17.26
N ASN A 7 -8.99 18.94 -16.23
CA ASN A 7 -7.92 19.27 -15.29
C ASN A 7 -7.38 18.05 -14.53
N PHE A 8 -8.26 17.12 -14.11
CA PHE A 8 -7.85 15.87 -13.45
C PHE A 8 -6.95 15.04 -14.38
N PHE A 9 -7.36 14.88 -15.64
CA PHE A 9 -6.57 14.13 -16.62
C PHE A 9 -5.20 14.76 -16.87
N ILE A 10 -5.14 16.08 -17.03
CA ILE A 10 -3.87 16.82 -17.22
C ILE A 10 -2.95 16.61 -16.01
N ILE A 11 -3.48 16.70 -14.79
CA ILE A 11 -2.72 16.49 -13.54
C ILE A 11 -2.14 15.08 -13.51
N ILE A 12 -2.92 14.03 -13.85
CA ILE A 12 -2.44 12.65 -13.89
C ILE A 12 -1.32 12.47 -14.93
N VAL A 13 -1.46 13.04 -16.12
CA VAL A 13 -0.42 12.94 -17.15
C VAL A 13 0.88 13.62 -16.70
N LEU A 14 0.80 14.80 -16.10
CA LEU A 14 1.95 15.50 -15.54
C LEU A 14 2.57 14.68 -14.38
N MET A 15 1.74 14.10 -13.52
CA MET A 15 2.20 13.22 -12.45
C MET A 15 3.02 12.06 -13.00
N ILE A 16 2.53 11.35 -14.00
CA ILE A 16 3.22 10.22 -14.63
C ILE A 16 4.59 10.68 -15.17
N PHE A 17 4.61 11.78 -15.91
CA PHE A 17 5.83 12.30 -16.52
C PHE A 17 6.91 12.63 -15.47
N PHE A 18 6.57 13.43 -14.47
CA PHE A 18 7.50 13.80 -13.41
C PHE A 18 7.89 12.61 -12.54
N TYR A 19 6.98 11.67 -12.29
CA TYR A 19 7.24 10.47 -11.51
C TYR A 19 8.27 9.55 -12.18
N ILE A 20 8.20 9.38 -13.50
CA ILE A 20 9.20 8.63 -14.26
C ILE A 20 10.57 9.27 -14.11
N ILE A 21 10.68 10.58 -14.33
CA ILE A 21 11.94 11.34 -14.25
C ILE A 21 12.53 11.23 -12.82
N ALA A 22 11.71 11.44 -11.79
CA ALA A 22 12.13 11.39 -10.41
C ALA A 22 12.69 10.02 -10.02
N ASN A 23 12.03 8.91 -10.43
CA ASN A 23 12.51 7.56 -10.15
C ASN A 23 13.83 7.25 -10.89
N TYR A 24 13.99 7.68 -12.15
CA TYR A 24 15.27 7.52 -12.86
C TYR A 24 16.39 8.31 -12.19
N TYR A 25 16.11 9.55 -11.80
CA TYR A 25 17.08 10.37 -11.06
C TYR A 25 17.44 9.72 -9.72
N TYR A 26 16.45 9.28 -8.96
CA TYR A 26 16.64 8.61 -7.69
C TYR A 26 17.44 7.30 -7.81
N LEU A 27 17.14 6.47 -8.82
CA LEU A 27 17.88 5.24 -9.09
C LEU A 27 19.35 5.52 -9.41
N ASN A 28 19.65 6.57 -10.20
CA ASN A 28 21.01 6.96 -10.52
C ASN A 28 21.76 7.53 -9.29
N LEU A 29 21.05 8.33 -8.47
CA LEU A 29 21.58 8.86 -7.23
C LEU A 29 21.92 7.72 -6.24
N SER A 30 21.02 6.76 -6.09
CA SER A 30 21.18 5.60 -5.19
C SER A 30 22.41 4.76 -5.52
N LYS A 31 22.73 4.63 -6.83
CA LYS A 31 23.92 3.93 -7.30
C LYS A 31 25.21 4.70 -6.98
N LYS A 32 25.19 6.05 -6.95
CA LYS A 32 26.38 6.89 -6.72
C LYS A 32 26.75 7.00 -5.25
N ILE A 33 25.76 7.06 -4.36
CA ILE A 33 26.02 7.50 -2.97
C ILE A 33 26.25 6.30 -2.03
N ASP A 34 26.03 5.05 -2.47
CA ASP A 34 26.14 3.82 -1.64
C ASP A 34 25.41 3.90 -0.27
N LEU A 35 24.60 4.97 -0.07
CA LEU A 35 23.84 5.27 1.13
C LEU A 35 22.63 4.35 1.28
N LEU A 36 22.19 3.83 0.17
CA LEU A 36 21.11 2.89 0.11
C LEU A 36 21.73 1.51 0.13
N LYS A 37 21.91 0.98 1.33
CA LYS A 37 22.31 -0.41 1.49
C LYS A 37 21.39 -1.25 0.64
N VAL A 38 21.87 -1.55 -0.55
CA VAL A 38 21.32 -2.63 -1.35
C VAL A 38 21.31 -3.80 -0.40
N SER A 39 20.16 -4.30 -0.05
CA SER A 39 20.09 -5.41 0.88
C SER A 39 20.72 -6.61 0.19
N SER A 40 22.02 -6.78 0.40
CA SER A 40 22.78 -7.99 0.06
C SER A 40 22.21 -9.23 0.77
N GLU A 41 21.21 -9.03 1.60
CA GLU A 41 20.51 -10.07 2.35
C GLU A 41 19.43 -10.80 1.53
N HIS A 42 18.96 -10.24 0.42
CA HIS A 42 18.08 -10.97 -0.50
C HIS A 42 18.93 -11.82 -1.45
N LYS A 43 19.31 -13.01 -0.99
CA LYS A 43 20.05 -14.03 -1.77
C LYS A 43 19.37 -14.45 -3.09
N LEU A 44 18.16 -13.96 -3.35
CA LEU A 44 17.38 -14.21 -4.57
C LEU A 44 17.91 -13.43 -5.78
N HIS A 45 18.54 -12.28 -5.56
CA HIS A 45 19.13 -11.48 -6.64
C HIS A 45 20.65 -11.52 -6.58
N LYS A 46 21.29 -11.94 -7.69
CA LYS A 46 22.74 -11.89 -7.86
C LYS A 46 23.26 -10.44 -7.94
N ASP A 47 22.42 -9.54 -8.41
CA ASP A 47 22.72 -8.11 -8.56
C ASP A 47 22.16 -7.32 -7.39
N LYS A 48 22.86 -6.26 -7.03
CA LYS A 48 22.39 -5.30 -6.03
C LYS A 48 21.19 -4.51 -6.56
N VAL A 49 20.01 -4.64 -5.95
CA VAL A 49 18.78 -3.93 -6.30
C VAL A 49 18.51 -2.83 -5.29
N CYS A 50 18.09 -1.65 -5.76
CA CYS A 50 17.70 -0.54 -4.89
C CYS A 50 16.39 -0.89 -4.15
N ASN A 51 16.37 -0.77 -2.82
CA ASN A 51 15.19 -1.16 -2.00
C ASN A 51 14.48 0.04 -1.36
N ASN A 52 14.34 1.16 -2.09
CA ASN A 52 13.82 2.41 -1.51
C ASN A 52 12.99 3.24 -2.47
N GLY A 53 12.39 2.61 -3.49
CA GLY A 53 11.50 3.29 -4.44
C GLY A 53 10.30 3.96 -3.79
N GLY A 54 9.93 3.48 -2.60
CA GLY A 54 8.84 4.04 -1.80
C GLY A 54 9.03 5.49 -1.39
N ILE A 55 10.26 5.99 -1.31
CA ILE A 55 10.51 7.41 -1.03
C ILE A 55 9.88 8.27 -2.14
N VAL A 56 10.18 7.96 -3.39
CA VAL A 56 9.62 8.70 -4.53
C VAL A 56 8.11 8.44 -4.64
N PHE A 57 7.68 7.18 -4.49
CA PHE A 57 6.27 6.80 -4.57
C PHE A 57 5.42 7.56 -3.54
N SER A 58 5.78 7.49 -2.27
CA SER A 58 5.02 8.13 -1.18
C SER A 58 5.02 9.65 -1.29
N THR A 59 6.16 10.26 -1.67
CA THR A 59 6.26 11.70 -1.87
C THR A 59 5.34 12.17 -3.02
N PHE A 60 5.32 11.45 -4.14
CA PHE A 60 4.45 11.77 -5.26
C PHE A 60 2.97 11.56 -4.91
N PHE A 61 2.63 10.49 -4.21
CA PHE A 61 1.27 10.28 -3.75
C PHE A 61 0.79 11.43 -2.86
N ILE A 62 1.58 11.82 -1.85
CA ILE A 62 1.25 12.94 -0.97
C ILE A 62 1.04 14.24 -1.76
N PHE A 63 1.98 14.57 -2.64
CA PHE A 63 1.94 15.82 -3.40
C PHE A 63 0.73 15.88 -4.34
N PHE A 64 0.55 14.88 -5.18
CA PHE A 64 -0.52 14.90 -6.19
C PHE A 64 -1.90 14.70 -5.60
N PHE A 65 -2.01 13.89 -4.55
CA PHE A 65 -3.27 13.79 -3.83
C PHE A 65 -3.63 15.13 -3.18
N SER A 66 -2.68 15.79 -2.50
CA SER A 66 -2.92 17.11 -1.89
C SER A 66 -3.33 18.13 -2.96
N LEU A 67 -2.70 18.12 -4.12
CA LEU A 67 -3.03 19.00 -5.24
C LEU A 67 -4.47 18.77 -5.74
N LEU A 68 -4.88 17.51 -5.93
CA LEU A 68 -6.22 17.17 -6.38
C LEU A 68 -7.28 17.50 -5.33
N TYR A 69 -6.99 17.25 -4.06
CA TYR A 69 -7.87 17.57 -2.95
C TYR A 69 -8.09 19.10 -2.82
N LEU A 70 -7.02 19.90 -2.81
CA LEU A 70 -7.09 21.34 -2.67
C LEU A 70 -7.69 22.05 -3.89
N SER A 71 -7.52 21.48 -5.08
CA SER A 71 -8.09 22.04 -6.32
C SER A 71 -9.54 21.62 -6.57
N ASN A 72 -10.17 20.85 -5.67
CA ASN A 72 -11.51 20.28 -5.82
C ASN A 72 -11.71 19.49 -7.13
N ASN A 73 -10.65 18.84 -7.62
CA ASN A 73 -10.68 18.02 -8.83
C ASN A 73 -10.94 16.53 -8.57
N LEU A 74 -11.28 16.14 -7.33
CA LEU A 74 -11.72 14.79 -6.99
C LEU A 74 -13.13 14.54 -7.50
N THR A 75 -13.49 13.27 -7.75
CA THR A 75 -14.77 12.92 -8.36
C THR A 75 -15.94 13.10 -7.41
N ILE A 76 -15.70 13.05 -6.11
CA ILE A 76 -16.69 13.20 -5.05
C ILE A 76 -16.23 14.16 -3.96
N ASN A 77 -17.19 14.62 -3.16
CA ASN A 77 -16.87 15.40 -1.95
C ASN A 77 -16.56 14.46 -0.79
N TRP A 78 -15.30 14.33 -0.43
CA TRP A 78 -14.80 13.43 0.60
C TRP A 78 -15.36 13.67 2.00
N THR A 79 -15.70 14.91 2.33
CA THR A 79 -16.26 15.25 3.64
C THR A 79 -17.65 14.62 3.85
N ASN A 80 -18.36 14.27 2.79
CA ASN A 80 -19.65 13.60 2.87
C ASN A 80 -19.53 12.08 3.12
N GLU A 81 -18.42 11.47 2.72
CA GLU A 81 -18.20 10.03 2.86
C GLU A 81 -17.34 9.64 4.06
N ILE A 82 -16.33 10.44 4.35
CA ILE A 82 -15.38 10.18 5.44
C ILE A 82 -15.54 11.23 6.52
N PRO A 83 -15.78 10.84 7.78
CA PRO A 83 -15.97 11.80 8.86
C PRO A 83 -14.81 12.77 9.05
N ARG A 84 -13.56 12.33 8.79
CA ARG A 84 -12.32 13.10 9.02
C ARG A 84 -11.25 12.79 7.97
N PRO A 85 -11.41 13.23 6.71
CA PRO A 85 -10.51 12.86 5.62
C PRO A 85 -9.05 13.30 5.83
N TYR A 86 -8.81 14.38 6.57
CA TYR A 86 -7.45 14.85 6.89
C TYR A 86 -6.66 13.86 7.74
N ILE A 87 -7.32 13.03 8.57
CA ILE A 87 -6.64 12.00 9.38
C ILE A 87 -6.02 10.95 8.47
N LEU A 88 -6.70 10.57 7.37
CA LEU A 88 -6.15 9.63 6.41
C LEU A 88 -4.76 10.07 5.90
N PHE A 89 -4.61 11.35 5.62
CA PHE A 89 -3.36 11.94 5.16
C PHE A 89 -2.30 12.03 6.24
N ILE A 90 -2.68 12.56 7.40
CA ILE A 90 -1.74 12.73 8.51
C ILE A 90 -1.16 11.38 8.89
N VAL A 91 -1.98 10.36 8.99
CA VAL A 91 -1.53 8.99 9.33
C VAL A 91 -0.64 8.43 8.23
N PHE A 92 -0.98 8.63 6.94
CA PHE A 92 -0.12 8.22 5.83
C PHE A 92 1.27 8.87 5.91
N ILE A 93 1.33 10.19 6.14
CA ILE A 93 2.58 10.93 6.27
C ILE A 93 3.40 10.39 7.47
N ILE A 94 2.75 10.12 8.61
CA ILE A 94 3.45 9.58 9.78
C ILE A 94 3.97 8.16 9.49
N PHE A 95 3.22 7.30 8.80
CA PHE A 95 3.72 5.99 8.37
C PHE A 95 4.92 6.13 7.47
N PHE A 96 4.88 7.03 6.49
CA PHE A 96 6.02 7.29 5.61
C PHE A 96 7.25 7.77 6.39
N LEU A 97 7.10 8.75 7.28
CA LEU A 97 8.20 9.29 8.08
C LEU A 97 8.77 8.25 9.05
N THR A 98 7.94 7.43 9.67
CA THR A 98 8.40 6.35 10.56
C THR A 98 9.14 5.26 9.81
N ALA A 99 8.67 4.87 8.63
CA ALA A 99 9.37 3.92 7.77
C ALA A 99 10.70 4.49 7.25
N LEU A 100 10.73 5.78 6.93
CA LEU A 100 11.96 6.47 6.56
C LEU A 100 12.97 6.51 7.72
N TYR A 101 12.52 6.83 8.93
CA TYR A 101 13.37 6.79 10.13
C TYR A 101 13.91 5.38 10.39
N ASP A 102 13.06 4.37 10.29
CA ASP A 102 13.42 2.96 10.47
C ASP A 102 14.53 2.52 9.51
N GLN A 103 14.45 2.96 8.27
CA GLN A 103 15.47 2.66 7.26
C GLN A 103 16.87 3.18 7.63
N PHE A 104 16.95 4.35 8.27
CA PHE A 104 18.24 4.95 8.66
C PHE A 104 18.75 4.47 10.03
N ARG A 105 17.87 4.20 10.97
CA ARG A 105 18.23 3.91 12.37
C ARG A 105 17.99 2.47 12.78
N GLY A 106 17.11 1.75 12.09
CA GLY A 106 16.71 0.38 12.44
C GLY A 106 15.83 0.34 13.69
N LEU A 107 14.53 0.17 13.52
CA LEU A 107 13.60 0.00 14.63
C LEU A 107 13.43 -1.48 14.95
N HIS A 108 13.37 -1.80 16.25
CA HIS A 108 13.02 -3.14 16.66
C HIS A 108 11.58 -3.49 16.21
N PRO A 109 11.28 -4.73 15.74
CA PRO A 109 9.96 -5.11 15.22
C PRO A 109 8.79 -4.79 16.14
N VAL A 110 8.99 -4.91 17.46
CA VAL A 110 7.96 -4.59 18.48
C VAL A 110 7.57 -3.11 18.43
N TYR A 111 8.53 -2.20 18.31
CA TYR A 111 8.23 -0.77 18.21
C TYR A 111 7.51 -0.43 16.91
N ARG A 112 7.88 -1.07 15.80
CA ARG A 112 7.14 -0.93 14.54
C ARG A 112 5.67 -1.32 14.71
N LEU A 113 5.41 -2.45 15.36
CA LEU A 113 4.05 -2.94 15.59
C LEU A 113 3.25 -1.98 16.51
N ILE A 114 3.86 -1.49 17.59
CA ILE A 114 3.21 -0.51 18.49
C ILE A 114 2.84 0.76 17.73
N ILE A 115 3.74 1.29 16.89
CA ILE A 115 3.47 2.47 16.06
C ILE A 115 2.32 2.18 15.10
N GLN A 116 2.32 1.03 14.43
CA GLN A 116 1.23 0.64 13.53
C GLN A 116 -0.12 0.61 14.25
N ILE A 117 -0.19 -0.07 15.41
CA ILE A 117 -1.41 -0.16 16.21
C ILE A 117 -1.91 1.25 16.61
N THR A 118 -1.03 2.10 17.09
CA THR A 118 -1.38 3.47 17.54
C THR A 118 -1.91 4.33 16.39
N LEU A 119 -1.25 4.26 15.24
CA LEU A 119 -1.64 5.02 14.05
C LEU A 119 -2.97 4.52 13.48
N ILE A 120 -3.17 3.20 13.41
CA ILE A 120 -4.44 2.63 12.94
C ILE A 120 -5.57 2.94 13.93
N PHE A 121 -5.33 2.92 15.23
CA PHE A 121 -6.33 3.33 16.21
C PHE A 121 -6.85 4.76 15.93
N SER A 122 -5.97 5.69 15.59
CA SER A 122 -6.40 7.03 15.18
C SER A 122 -7.15 7.03 13.84
N ALA A 123 -6.73 6.17 12.90
CA ALA A 123 -7.34 6.05 11.58
C ALA A 123 -8.73 5.39 11.59
N LEU A 124 -9.11 4.65 12.64
CA LEU A 124 -10.47 4.09 12.78
C LEU A 124 -11.56 5.16 12.65
N SER A 125 -11.25 6.41 13.02
CA SER A 125 -12.17 7.54 12.88
C SER A 125 -12.46 7.94 11.42
N THR A 126 -11.75 7.37 10.45
CA THR A 126 -11.99 7.58 9.01
C THR A 126 -12.96 6.55 8.42
N ILE A 127 -13.33 5.52 9.17
CA ILE A 127 -14.28 4.49 8.76
C ILE A 127 -15.63 4.72 9.45
N SER A 128 -16.70 4.58 8.68
CA SER A 128 -18.06 4.67 9.21
C SER A 128 -18.47 3.35 9.87
N PHE A 129 -18.78 3.36 11.15
CA PHE A 129 -19.29 2.21 11.91
C PHE A 129 -20.77 2.38 12.23
N PRO A 130 -21.53 1.30 12.46
CA PRO A 130 -21.13 -0.11 12.43
C PRO A 130 -20.89 -0.63 11.00
N LEU A 131 -20.00 -1.62 10.86
CA LEU A 131 -19.74 -2.31 9.59
C LEU A 131 -20.78 -3.41 9.32
N SER A 132 -21.34 -3.98 10.36
CA SER A 132 -22.34 -5.04 10.28
C SER A 132 -23.41 -4.86 11.37
N ASN A 133 -24.58 -5.50 11.16
CA ASN A 133 -25.64 -5.54 12.17
C ASN A 133 -25.54 -6.78 13.08
N PHE A 134 -24.54 -7.63 12.87
CA PHE A 134 -24.41 -8.91 13.55
C PHE A 134 -23.38 -8.91 14.68
N ILE A 135 -22.43 -7.97 14.63
CA ILE A 135 -21.31 -7.89 15.56
C ILE A 135 -21.42 -6.61 16.39
N PRO A 136 -21.26 -6.68 17.73
CA PRO A 136 -21.19 -5.48 18.54
C PRO A 136 -20.09 -4.52 18.07
N THR A 137 -20.39 -3.24 17.93
CA THR A 137 -19.48 -2.22 17.39
C THR A 137 -18.10 -2.20 18.07
N LYS A 138 -18.06 -2.44 19.38
CA LYS A 138 -16.77 -2.52 20.11
C LYS A 138 -15.88 -3.67 19.62
N ILE A 139 -16.47 -4.80 19.25
CA ILE A 139 -15.74 -5.94 18.68
C ILE A 139 -15.31 -5.62 17.26
N GLU A 140 -16.18 -4.96 16.47
CA GLU A 140 -15.79 -4.50 15.13
C GLU A 140 -14.54 -3.58 15.15
N TYR A 141 -14.47 -2.63 16.07
CA TYR A 141 -13.27 -1.79 16.24
C TYR A 141 -12.00 -2.62 16.44
N LEU A 142 -12.05 -3.63 17.28
CA LEU A 142 -10.90 -4.51 17.55
C LEU A 142 -10.54 -5.36 16.31
N LEU A 143 -11.54 -5.89 15.62
CA LEU A 143 -11.31 -6.68 14.40
C LEU A 143 -10.72 -5.81 13.28
N VAL A 144 -11.27 -4.62 13.05
CA VAL A 144 -10.74 -3.69 12.05
C VAL A 144 -9.30 -3.30 12.38
N LEU A 145 -9.02 -2.95 13.64
CA LEU A 145 -7.66 -2.64 14.10
C LEU A 145 -6.70 -3.79 13.79
N TYR A 146 -7.06 -5.01 14.19
CA TYR A 146 -6.24 -6.21 13.97
C TYR A 146 -6.00 -6.48 12.49
N PHE A 147 -7.07 -6.55 11.69
CA PHE A 147 -6.95 -6.86 10.27
C PHE A 147 -6.30 -5.74 9.46
N TRP A 148 -6.47 -4.48 9.84
CA TRP A 148 -5.79 -3.38 9.16
C TRP A 148 -4.28 -3.43 9.37
N VAL A 149 -3.82 -3.63 10.61
CA VAL A 149 -2.40 -3.87 10.91
C VAL A 149 -1.90 -5.11 10.16
N TYR A 150 -2.71 -6.17 10.08
CA TYR A 150 -2.38 -7.37 9.34
C TYR A 150 -2.21 -7.12 7.84
N ILE A 151 -3.11 -6.35 7.20
CA ILE A 151 -3.03 -5.95 5.79
C ILE A 151 -1.74 -5.15 5.51
N ILE A 152 -1.35 -4.24 6.42
CA ILE A 152 -0.08 -3.51 6.31
C ILE A 152 1.09 -4.48 6.22
N ASN A 153 1.13 -5.46 7.13
CA ASN A 153 2.22 -6.42 7.16
C ASN A 153 2.18 -7.39 5.97
N CYS A 154 0.99 -7.83 5.52
CA CYS A 154 0.87 -8.60 4.28
C CYS A 154 1.44 -7.86 3.08
N THR A 155 1.09 -6.57 2.92
CA THR A 155 1.60 -5.73 1.84
C THR A 155 3.12 -5.57 1.90
N ASN A 156 3.67 -5.41 3.11
CA ASN A 156 5.11 -5.30 3.30
C ASN A 156 5.84 -6.64 3.01
N PHE A 157 5.27 -7.77 3.41
CA PHE A 157 5.90 -9.09 3.22
C PHE A 157 5.98 -9.53 1.76
N ILE A 158 5.07 -9.09 0.89
CA ILE A 158 5.11 -9.40 -0.55
C ILE A 158 6.08 -8.52 -1.35
N ASP A 159 6.67 -7.48 -0.73
CA ASP A 159 7.67 -6.62 -1.36
C ASP A 159 9.07 -7.25 -1.24
N GLY A 160 9.40 -8.12 -2.15
CA GLY A 160 10.70 -8.82 -2.14
C GLY A 160 10.95 -9.65 -3.40
N THR A 161 9.98 -9.67 -4.30
CA THR A 161 10.09 -10.35 -5.60
C THR A 161 9.70 -9.42 -6.74
N ASP A 162 10.24 -9.72 -7.93
CA ASP A 162 10.05 -8.94 -9.14
C ASP A 162 8.56 -8.81 -9.48
N GLY A 163 8.05 -7.58 -9.48
CA GLY A 163 6.69 -7.24 -9.84
C GLY A 163 5.59 -7.63 -8.85
N MET A 164 5.86 -8.49 -7.87
CA MET A 164 4.81 -9.11 -7.04
C MET A 164 3.95 -8.10 -6.30
N MET A 165 4.56 -7.19 -5.55
CA MET A 165 3.83 -6.14 -4.83
C MET A 165 3.08 -5.22 -5.79
N SER A 166 3.73 -4.80 -6.88
CA SER A 166 3.13 -3.90 -7.86
C SER A 166 1.91 -4.54 -8.54
N ILE A 167 2.00 -5.81 -8.95
CA ILE A 167 0.90 -6.54 -9.58
C ILE A 167 -0.26 -6.73 -8.60
N THR A 168 0.03 -7.10 -7.35
CA THR A 168 -1.00 -7.29 -6.33
C THR A 168 -1.76 -5.99 -6.03
N ASN A 169 -1.03 -4.89 -5.89
CA ASN A 169 -1.65 -3.59 -5.65
C ASN A 169 -2.43 -3.08 -6.88
N LEU A 170 -1.91 -3.29 -8.10
CA LEU A 170 -2.66 -2.97 -9.32
C LEU A 170 -3.96 -3.79 -9.41
N ASN A 171 -3.92 -5.07 -9.07
CA ASN A 171 -5.13 -5.89 -9.01
C ASN A 171 -6.16 -5.27 -8.05
N LEU A 172 -5.75 -4.86 -6.84
CA LEU A 172 -6.63 -4.20 -5.88
C LEU A 172 -7.24 -2.92 -6.48
N TYR A 173 -6.41 -2.01 -6.98
CA TYR A 173 -6.85 -0.69 -7.44
C TYR A 173 -7.72 -0.76 -8.70
N LEU A 174 -7.31 -1.57 -9.70
CA LEU A 174 -8.07 -1.74 -10.93
C LEU A 174 -9.44 -2.39 -10.69
N ASN A 175 -9.52 -3.39 -9.82
CA ASN A 175 -10.80 -4.00 -9.48
C ASN A 175 -11.74 -3.02 -8.77
N ILE A 176 -11.23 -2.16 -7.87
CA ILE A 176 -12.03 -1.10 -7.25
C ILE A 176 -12.55 -0.12 -8.31
N ILE A 177 -11.70 0.32 -9.25
CA ILE A 177 -12.10 1.23 -10.32
C ILE A 177 -13.19 0.59 -11.19
N ILE A 178 -12.99 -0.65 -11.64
CA ILE A 178 -13.93 -1.36 -12.50
C ILE A 178 -15.26 -1.59 -11.75
N PHE A 179 -15.21 -2.08 -10.52
CA PHE A 179 -16.40 -2.33 -9.70
C PHE A 179 -17.20 -1.06 -9.49
N THR A 180 -16.54 0.03 -9.10
CA THR A 180 -17.19 1.32 -8.89
C THR A 180 -17.83 1.84 -10.17
N TYR A 181 -17.15 1.70 -11.31
CA TYR A 181 -17.69 2.12 -12.61
C TYR A 181 -18.93 1.30 -13.00
N LEU A 182 -18.90 -0.03 -12.79
CA LEU A 182 -20.02 -0.91 -13.14
C LEU A 182 -21.24 -0.71 -12.23
N THR A 183 -21.03 -0.42 -10.95
CA THR A 183 -22.11 -0.20 -9.98
C THR A 183 -22.64 1.22 -9.96
N GLY A 184 -21.88 2.19 -10.49
CA GLY A 184 -22.17 3.62 -10.41
C GLY A 184 -21.98 4.23 -9.02
N ASN A 185 -21.48 3.46 -8.04
CA ASN A 185 -21.31 3.87 -6.64
C ASN A 185 -19.93 4.50 -6.43
N PHE A 186 -19.74 5.73 -6.91
CA PHE A 186 -18.48 6.45 -6.75
C PHE A 186 -18.21 6.76 -5.28
N THR A 187 -17.02 6.39 -4.83
CA THR A 187 -16.58 6.49 -3.44
C THR A 187 -15.16 7.07 -3.35
N VAL A 188 -14.73 7.45 -2.15
CA VAL A 188 -13.34 7.85 -1.88
C VAL A 188 -12.36 6.76 -2.32
N ALA A 189 -12.71 5.47 -2.18
CA ALA A 189 -11.89 4.36 -2.64
C ALA A 189 -11.61 4.43 -4.15
N TYR A 190 -12.56 4.90 -4.95
CA TYR A 190 -12.38 5.13 -6.38
C TYR A 190 -11.32 6.20 -6.68
N ASP A 191 -11.42 7.38 -6.06
CA ASP A 191 -10.48 8.48 -6.25
C ASP A 191 -9.05 8.09 -5.86
N VAL A 192 -8.89 7.44 -4.70
CA VAL A 192 -7.58 6.95 -4.24
C VAL A 192 -7.00 5.93 -5.22
N SER A 193 -7.83 5.00 -5.70
CA SER A 193 -7.41 3.97 -6.66
C SER A 193 -7.01 4.57 -8.01
N LEU A 194 -7.70 5.63 -8.48
CA LEU A 194 -7.34 6.34 -9.70
C LEU A 194 -5.96 7.01 -9.64
N ILE A 195 -5.56 7.49 -8.46
CA ILE A 195 -4.23 8.11 -8.27
C ILE A 195 -3.15 7.04 -8.13
N LEU A 196 -3.43 5.98 -7.37
CA LEU A 196 -2.45 4.92 -7.10
C LEU A 196 -2.18 4.03 -8.33
N THR A 197 -3.17 3.80 -9.18
CA THR A 197 -3.02 2.96 -10.37
C THR A 197 -1.90 3.43 -11.29
N PRO A 198 -1.84 4.68 -11.78
CA PRO A 198 -0.77 5.11 -12.67
C PRO A 198 0.60 5.11 -11.98
N LEU A 199 0.71 5.49 -10.71
CA LEU A 199 1.97 5.42 -9.97
C LEU A 199 2.50 3.98 -9.90
N THR A 200 1.62 3.03 -9.55
CA THR A 200 2.00 1.63 -9.40
C THR A 200 2.29 0.99 -10.76
N LEU A 201 1.53 1.32 -11.81
CA LEU A 201 1.75 0.82 -13.17
C LEU A 201 3.09 1.29 -13.74
N VAL A 202 3.40 2.58 -13.59
CA VAL A 202 4.69 3.13 -14.01
C VAL A 202 5.84 2.48 -13.24
N PHE A 203 5.69 2.30 -11.93
CA PHE A 203 6.70 1.64 -11.12
C PHE A 203 6.91 0.19 -11.58
N LEU A 204 5.84 -0.56 -11.82
CA LEU A 204 5.90 -1.93 -12.34
C LEU A 204 6.68 -1.99 -13.65
N ILE A 205 6.25 -1.24 -14.67
CA ILE A 205 6.77 -1.38 -16.04
C ILE A 205 8.24 -0.94 -16.16
N PHE A 206 8.62 0.16 -15.52
CA PHE A 206 9.94 0.76 -15.72
C PHE A 206 11.00 0.32 -14.70
N PHE A 207 10.57 -0.06 -13.48
CA PHE A 207 11.49 -0.25 -12.36
C PHE A 207 11.40 -1.60 -11.65
N ASN A 208 10.27 -2.30 -11.72
CA ASN A 208 10.03 -3.47 -10.88
C ASN A 208 9.83 -4.79 -11.66
N PHE A 209 9.55 -4.75 -12.97
CA PHE A 209 9.32 -5.94 -13.80
C PHE A 209 9.88 -5.76 -15.22
N PRO A 210 10.34 -6.83 -15.95
CA PRO A 210 10.39 -8.25 -15.54
C PRO A 210 11.54 -8.58 -14.57
N LYS A 211 12.59 -7.78 -14.55
CA LYS A 211 13.71 -7.84 -13.61
C LYS A 211 13.76 -6.55 -12.81
N ALA A 212 13.57 -6.65 -11.50
CA ALA A 212 13.53 -5.47 -10.65
C ALA A 212 14.88 -4.71 -10.68
N LYS A 213 14.82 -3.43 -11.01
CA LYS A 213 15.90 -2.46 -10.81
C LYS A 213 15.75 -1.78 -9.45
N MET A 214 14.50 -1.77 -8.94
CA MET A 214 14.13 -1.14 -7.69
C MET A 214 12.91 -1.83 -7.06
N PHE A 215 12.97 -2.10 -5.77
CA PHE A 215 11.83 -2.46 -4.92
C PHE A 215 11.28 -1.23 -4.22
N ILE A 216 10.03 -1.31 -3.79
CA ILE A 216 9.37 -0.22 -3.06
C ILE A 216 10.02 -0.02 -1.69
N GLY A 217 10.30 -1.12 -0.96
CA GLY A 217 10.84 -1.08 0.39
C GLY A 217 9.85 -0.56 1.43
N ASP A 218 10.23 -0.61 2.71
CA ASP A 218 9.36 -0.28 3.84
C ASP A 218 8.79 1.15 3.75
N THR A 219 9.53 2.09 3.16
CA THR A 219 9.11 3.49 2.96
C THR A 219 7.91 3.67 2.03
N GLY A 220 7.58 2.65 1.25
CA GLY A 220 6.41 2.66 0.38
C GLY A 220 5.43 1.54 0.74
N SER A 221 5.91 0.31 1.01
CA SER A 221 5.04 -0.84 1.26
C SER A 221 4.20 -0.68 2.54
N ILE A 222 4.73 -0.07 3.60
CA ILE A 222 3.98 0.18 4.84
C ILE A 222 2.89 1.25 4.61
N PRO A 223 3.18 2.45 4.06
CA PRO A 223 2.13 3.41 3.72
C PRO A 223 1.10 2.90 2.70
N MET A 224 1.54 2.12 1.67
CA MET A 224 0.62 1.48 0.73
C MET A 224 -0.29 0.48 1.43
N GLY A 225 0.25 -0.35 2.33
CA GLY A 225 -0.53 -1.30 3.13
C GLY A 225 -1.57 -0.60 4.00
N TYR A 226 -1.24 0.58 4.54
CA TYR A 226 -2.20 1.41 5.25
C TYR A 226 -3.36 1.84 4.34
N ILE A 227 -3.07 2.35 3.14
CA ILE A 227 -4.11 2.72 2.18
C ILE A 227 -4.89 1.49 1.71
N ASN A 228 -4.24 0.35 1.46
CA ASN A 228 -4.93 -0.89 1.09
C ASN A 228 -5.97 -1.30 2.15
N GLY A 229 -5.61 -1.23 3.43
CA GLY A 229 -6.55 -1.47 4.52
C GLY A 229 -7.71 -0.47 4.53
N PHE A 230 -7.44 0.81 4.34
CA PHE A 230 -8.49 1.82 4.19
C PHE A 230 -9.45 1.49 3.04
N LEU A 231 -8.94 1.15 1.86
CA LEU A 231 -9.74 0.79 0.68
C LEU A 231 -10.63 -0.42 0.97
N ILE A 232 -10.08 -1.47 1.58
CA ILE A 232 -10.80 -2.70 1.92
C ILE A 232 -11.91 -2.41 2.93
N PHE A 233 -11.63 -1.66 4.00
CA PHE A 233 -12.63 -1.36 5.01
C PHE A 233 -13.68 -0.36 4.55
N THR A 234 -13.37 0.51 3.60
CA THR A 234 -14.36 1.38 2.94
C THR A 234 -15.36 0.53 2.12
N LEU A 235 -14.91 -0.51 1.42
CA LEU A 235 -15.77 -1.44 0.72
C LEU A 235 -16.64 -2.24 1.70
N ILE A 236 -16.06 -2.73 2.79
CA ILE A 236 -16.79 -3.45 3.84
C ILE A 236 -17.88 -2.56 4.46
N ALA A 237 -17.58 -1.28 4.72
CA ALA A 237 -18.54 -0.31 5.24
C ALA A 237 -19.71 -0.02 4.28
N LYS A 238 -19.52 -0.28 2.99
CA LYS A 238 -20.58 -0.21 1.96
C LYS A 238 -21.35 -1.53 1.78
N GLY A 239 -21.01 -2.59 2.56
CA GLY A 239 -21.64 -3.92 2.48
C GLY A 239 -21.01 -4.87 1.47
N GLU A 240 -19.91 -4.47 0.82
CA GLU A 240 -19.25 -5.24 -0.24
C GLU A 240 -18.23 -6.25 0.33
N TYR A 241 -18.66 -7.07 1.30
CA TYR A 241 -17.78 -7.98 2.06
C TYR A 241 -17.05 -9.00 1.18
N PHE A 242 -17.82 -9.67 0.29
CA PHE A 242 -17.26 -10.72 -0.57
C PHE A 242 -16.24 -10.15 -1.55
N PHE A 243 -16.55 -9.00 -2.15
CA PHE A 243 -15.68 -8.33 -3.09
C PHE A 243 -14.40 -7.86 -2.38
N ALA A 244 -14.50 -7.22 -1.22
CA ALA A 244 -13.36 -6.76 -0.43
C ALA A 244 -12.42 -7.91 -0.06
N PHE A 245 -12.97 -9.08 0.32
CA PHE A 245 -12.17 -10.26 0.61
C PHE A 245 -11.51 -10.83 -0.65
N ALA A 246 -12.24 -10.96 -1.75
CA ALA A 246 -11.77 -11.59 -2.97
C ALA A 246 -10.56 -10.85 -3.58
N ILE A 247 -10.59 -9.50 -3.63
CA ILE A 247 -9.53 -8.69 -4.26
C ILE A 247 -8.21 -8.70 -3.50
N PHE A 248 -8.21 -9.02 -2.20
CA PHE A 248 -7.01 -9.09 -1.37
C PHE A 248 -6.70 -10.51 -0.86
N SER A 249 -7.45 -11.50 -1.32
CA SER A 249 -7.34 -12.90 -0.84
C SER A 249 -5.96 -13.49 -1.03
N TYR A 250 -5.29 -13.25 -2.16
CA TYR A 250 -3.99 -13.85 -2.47
C TYR A 250 -2.90 -13.47 -1.46
N PRO A 251 -2.55 -12.18 -1.23
CA PRO A 251 -1.54 -11.82 -0.24
C PRO A 251 -1.95 -12.24 1.18
N PHE A 252 -3.24 -12.14 1.49
CA PHE A 252 -3.77 -12.55 2.79
C PHE A 252 -3.54 -14.04 3.06
N LEU A 253 -3.90 -14.91 2.13
CA LEU A 253 -3.77 -16.37 2.27
C LEU A 253 -2.31 -16.82 2.26
N ASP A 254 -1.49 -16.28 1.35
CA ASP A 254 -0.07 -16.67 1.26
C ASP A 254 0.69 -16.32 2.54
N VAL A 255 0.53 -15.10 3.04
CA VAL A 255 1.16 -14.68 4.28
C VAL A 255 0.62 -15.46 5.48
N THR A 256 -0.71 -15.67 5.57
CA THR A 256 -1.32 -16.43 6.67
C THR A 256 -0.80 -17.87 6.73
N VAL A 257 -0.82 -18.57 5.61
CA VAL A 257 -0.35 -19.98 5.54
C VAL A 257 1.14 -20.06 5.88
N THR A 258 1.93 -19.09 5.39
CA THR A 258 3.36 -19.05 5.70
C THR A 258 3.63 -18.80 7.18
N LEU A 259 2.91 -17.85 7.81
CA LEU A 259 3.05 -17.58 9.26
C LEU A 259 2.63 -18.79 10.10
N ILE A 260 1.53 -19.45 9.74
CA ILE A 260 1.09 -20.68 10.42
C ILE A 260 2.19 -21.75 10.34
N LYS A 261 2.75 -22.01 9.17
CA LYS A 261 3.83 -22.97 8.98
C LYS A 261 5.07 -22.62 9.79
N LYS A 262 5.49 -21.34 9.80
CA LYS A 262 6.61 -20.87 10.61
C LYS A 262 6.39 -21.15 12.09
N THR A 263 5.20 -20.83 12.62
CA THR A 263 4.86 -21.05 14.02
C THR A 263 4.85 -22.53 14.39
N ILE A 264 4.28 -23.39 13.53
CA ILE A 264 4.28 -24.86 13.74
C ILE A 264 5.71 -25.40 13.76
N ASN A 265 6.61 -24.86 12.93
CA ASN A 265 8.01 -25.26 12.88
C ASN A 265 8.88 -24.63 14.00
N GLY A 266 8.28 -23.96 14.98
CA GLY A 266 8.97 -23.35 16.11
C GLY A 266 9.73 -22.06 15.79
N HIS A 267 9.50 -21.46 14.63
CA HIS A 267 10.13 -20.20 14.23
C HIS A 267 9.28 -18.99 14.67
N LEU A 268 9.95 -17.92 15.04
CA LEU A 268 9.27 -16.66 15.36
C LEU A 268 8.62 -16.07 14.11
N PRO A 269 7.42 -15.44 14.21
CA PRO A 269 6.71 -14.87 13.06
C PRO A 269 7.55 -13.87 12.25
N TRP A 270 8.42 -13.12 12.91
CA TRP A 270 9.31 -12.13 12.29
C TRP A 270 10.66 -12.71 11.83
N ALA A 271 10.89 -14.03 12.00
CA ALA A 271 12.09 -14.67 11.47
C ALA A 271 12.06 -14.61 9.92
N ARG A 272 13.15 -14.15 9.33
CA ARG A 272 13.29 -14.08 7.87
C ARG A 272 13.54 -15.48 7.31
N LEU A 273 12.45 -16.17 6.94
CA LEU A 273 12.49 -17.45 6.23
C LEU A 273 11.87 -17.26 4.85
N TYR A 274 12.49 -17.84 3.83
CA TYR A 274 12.04 -17.74 2.43
C TYR A 274 10.95 -18.77 2.10
N ASP A 275 9.98 -18.99 3.00
CA ASP A 275 8.97 -20.06 2.90
C ASP A 275 7.65 -19.60 2.26
N TYR A 276 7.60 -18.36 1.76
CA TYR A 276 6.41 -17.86 1.07
C TYR A 276 6.19 -18.59 -0.25
N TYR A 277 4.94 -18.89 -0.57
CA TYR A 277 4.61 -19.62 -1.79
C TYR A 277 5.00 -18.84 -3.04
N PHE A 278 4.89 -17.52 -3.04
CA PHE A 278 5.32 -16.69 -4.17
C PHE A 278 6.85 -16.72 -4.40
N LEU A 279 7.64 -17.12 -3.40
CA LEU A 279 9.10 -17.23 -3.53
C LEU A 279 9.53 -18.58 -4.13
N LYS A 280 8.69 -19.62 -4.06
CA LYS A 280 9.05 -20.97 -4.53
C LYS A 280 9.50 -21.02 -5.98
N PRO A 281 8.82 -20.35 -6.95
CA PRO A 281 9.27 -20.38 -8.34
C PRO A 281 10.61 -19.67 -8.58
N VAL A 282 11.04 -18.80 -7.66
CA VAL A 282 12.29 -18.03 -7.78
C VAL A 282 13.47 -18.77 -7.16
N ILE A 283 13.20 -19.69 -6.23
CA ILE A 283 14.22 -20.46 -5.51
C ILE A 283 14.58 -21.76 -6.26
N GLN A 284 13.68 -22.26 -7.11
CA GLN A 284 13.93 -23.40 -8.01
C GLN A 284 14.73 -22.97 -9.22
#